data_9aa4287c9185fbdefbb51fda1a61f080
#
_entry.id   9aa4287c9185fbdefbb51fda1a61f080
#
_cell.length_a   1.000
_cell.length_b   1.000
_cell.length_c   1.000
_cell.angle_alpha   90.00
_cell.angle_beta   90.00
_cell.angle_gamma   90.00
#
_symmetry.space_group_name_H-M   'P 1'
#
loop_
_entity.id
_entity.type
_entity.pdbx_description
1 polymer ?
#
loop_
_entity_poly.entity_id
_entity_poly.type
_entity_poly.pdbx_seq_one_letter_code
_entity_poly.pdbx_strand_id
1 'polypeptide(L)'
;MTTDTIPVTDTGPIDSGGLTEPRLIAETGMASRIAAIAVPVLIDLGFRLVRVKVSGLDGCTVQIMAERPDGTMAIEECETVSRAISPVLDIADPIDRAYRLEISSPGLDRPLVRRSDFERHIGQVVKIELAVPFQGRRRYRGNLVGIDNVAVHIRMEEGPDGAADVQLPFDDMTDARLVLTDDLIAAALRRGKHPRDGDSKPRYDHASRQRMKNERASGTPPAASQPEGE
;
A
#
# COMPACT_ATOMS: atom_id res chain seq x y z
N MET A 1 -32.93 -38.87 -1.07
CA MET A 1 -31.69 -38.35 -1.68
C MET A 1 -31.81 -36.85 -1.74
N THR A 2 -31.35 -36.20 -0.72
CA THR A 2 -31.34 -34.71 -0.59
C THR A 2 -29.99 -34.23 -1.05
N THR A 3 -29.96 -33.50 -2.17
CA THR A 3 -28.76 -32.86 -2.70
C THR A 3 -28.52 -31.58 -1.92
N ASP A 4 -27.48 -31.58 -1.11
CA ASP A 4 -26.95 -30.40 -0.38
C ASP A 4 -26.32 -29.44 -1.39
N THR A 5 -26.99 -28.32 -1.66
CA THR A 5 -26.47 -27.27 -2.52
C THR A 5 -25.63 -26.33 -1.66
N ILE A 6 -24.31 -26.39 -1.84
CA ILE A 6 -23.36 -25.44 -1.24
C ILE A 6 -23.68 -24.04 -1.79
N PRO A 7 -23.88 -23.01 -0.96
CA PRO A 7 -24.08 -21.64 -1.46
C PRO A 7 -22.77 -21.14 -2.09
N VAL A 8 -22.81 -20.90 -3.39
CA VAL A 8 -21.78 -20.14 -4.10
C VAL A 8 -21.84 -18.71 -3.57
N THR A 9 -20.83 -18.31 -2.84
CA THR A 9 -20.65 -16.89 -2.47
C THR A 9 -20.48 -16.10 -3.76
N ASP A 10 -21.49 -15.31 -4.06
CA ASP A 10 -21.47 -14.30 -5.11
C ASP A 10 -20.39 -13.27 -4.79
N THR A 11 -19.20 -13.49 -5.33
CA THR A 11 -18.15 -12.48 -5.39
C THR A 11 -18.58 -11.53 -6.51
N GLY A 12 -19.27 -10.45 -6.14
CA GLY A 12 -19.63 -9.39 -7.06
C GLY A 12 -18.44 -8.99 -7.94
N PRO A 13 -18.67 -8.44 -9.15
CA PRO A 13 -17.61 -8.17 -10.11
C PRO A 13 -16.56 -7.27 -9.45
N ILE A 14 -15.33 -7.80 -9.30
CA ILE A 14 -14.16 -7.02 -8.94
C ILE A 14 -14.05 -5.97 -10.03
N ASP A 15 -14.20 -4.69 -9.68
CA ASP A 15 -13.97 -3.58 -10.60
C ASP A 15 -12.50 -3.64 -11.05
N SER A 16 -12.26 -4.40 -12.12
CA SER A 16 -10.93 -4.60 -12.69
C SER A 16 -10.35 -3.31 -13.28
N GLY A 17 -11.17 -2.28 -13.51
CA GLY A 17 -10.74 -1.01 -14.05
C GLY A 17 -9.71 -0.29 -13.18
N GLY A 18 -9.83 -0.39 -11.85
CA GLY A 18 -8.87 0.21 -10.93
C GLY A 18 -7.54 -0.54 -10.82
N LEU A 19 -7.48 -1.85 -11.08
CA LEU A 19 -6.27 -2.67 -11.04
C LEU A 19 -5.37 -2.46 -12.26
N THR A 20 -5.97 -2.29 -13.43
CA THR A 20 -5.29 -2.19 -14.73
C THR A 20 -5.06 -0.77 -15.21
N GLU A 21 -5.47 0.25 -14.43
CA GLU A 21 -5.23 1.65 -14.77
C GLU A 21 -3.74 1.91 -15.02
N PRO A 22 -3.35 2.44 -16.21
CA PRO A 22 -1.96 2.66 -16.55
C PRO A 22 -1.32 3.70 -15.64
N ARG A 23 -0.04 3.49 -15.33
CA ARG A 23 0.76 4.49 -14.63
C ARG A 23 1.28 5.51 -15.62
N LEU A 24 1.07 6.79 -15.32
CA LEU A 24 1.61 7.94 -16.05
C LEU A 24 3.10 8.14 -15.76
N ILE A 25 3.50 7.80 -14.52
CA ILE A 25 4.89 7.85 -14.07
C ILE A 25 5.33 6.42 -13.79
N ALA A 26 6.32 5.95 -14.54
CA ALA A 26 6.86 4.60 -14.42
C ALA A 26 8.39 4.64 -14.19
N GLU A 27 8.90 3.58 -13.60
CA GLU A 27 10.32 3.39 -13.37
C GLU A 27 11.07 3.14 -14.68
N THR A 28 12.39 3.38 -14.62
CA THR A 28 13.33 3.07 -15.72
C THR A 28 14.38 2.05 -15.25
N GLY A 29 15.09 1.45 -16.19
CA GLY A 29 16.23 0.57 -15.92
C GLY A 29 15.84 -0.69 -15.12
N MET A 30 16.62 -0.99 -14.07
CA MET A 30 16.42 -2.18 -13.22
C MET A 30 15.06 -2.19 -12.52
N ALA A 31 14.63 -1.05 -12.00
CA ALA A 31 13.35 -0.93 -11.33
C ALA A 31 12.16 -1.23 -12.28
N SER A 32 12.26 -0.86 -13.55
CA SER A 32 11.26 -1.19 -14.58
C SER A 32 11.18 -2.70 -14.84
N ARG A 33 12.33 -3.41 -14.87
CA ARG A 33 12.34 -4.88 -15.02
C ARG A 33 11.65 -5.57 -13.84
N ILE A 34 11.95 -5.12 -12.61
CA ILE A 34 11.31 -5.63 -11.40
C ILE A 34 9.81 -5.33 -11.40
N ALA A 35 9.42 -4.12 -11.83
CA ALA A 35 8.02 -3.75 -11.95
C ALA A 35 7.26 -4.67 -12.93
N ALA A 36 7.86 -4.99 -14.08
CA ALA A 36 7.27 -5.90 -15.07
C ALA A 36 7.02 -7.31 -14.51
N ILE A 37 7.92 -7.79 -13.62
CA ILE A 37 7.78 -9.09 -12.94
C ILE A 37 6.71 -9.02 -11.85
N ALA A 38 6.68 -7.94 -11.07
CA ALA A 38 5.80 -7.80 -9.92
C ALA A 38 4.33 -7.52 -10.30
N VAL A 39 4.08 -6.77 -11.37
CA VAL A 39 2.73 -6.33 -11.76
C VAL A 39 1.73 -7.48 -11.94
N PRO A 40 2.02 -8.57 -12.68
CA PRO A 40 1.09 -9.67 -12.82
C PRO A 40 0.72 -10.30 -11.48
N VAL A 41 1.73 -10.55 -10.62
CA VAL A 41 1.53 -11.14 -9.28
C VAL A 41 0.66 -10.25 -8.40
N LEU A 42 0.88 -8.93 -8.44
CA LEU A 42 0.08 -7.97 -7.69
C LEU A 42 -1.39 -7.96 -8.15
N ILE A 43 -1.62 -7.95 -9.47
CA ILE A 43 -2.97 -7.97 -10.04
C ILE A 43 -3.72 -9.25 -9.62
N ASP A 44 -3.07 -10.41 -9.69
CA ASP A 44 -3.66 -11.70 -9.28
C ASP A 44 -4.07 -11.71 -7.80
N LEU A 45 -3.38 -10.94 -6.97
CA LEU A 45 -3.70 -10.76 -5.55
C LEU A 45 -4.69 -9.62 -5.27
N GLY A 46 -5.15 -8.90 -6.28
CA GLY A 46 -6.05 -7.76 -6.15
C GLY A 46 -5.36 -6.45 -5.71
N PHE A 47 -4.05 -6.35 -5.94
CA PHE A 47 -3.25 -5.15 -5.69
C PHE A 47 -2.78 -4.51 -6.98
N ARG A 48 -2.44 -3.22 -6.89
CA ARG A 48 -1.80 -2.47 -7.98
C ARG A 48 -0.44 -1.94 -7.54
N LEU A 49 0.51 -1.97 -8.44
CA LEU A 49 1.85 -1.43 -8.20
C LEU A 49 1.79 0.09 -8.13
N VAL A 50 2.34 0.69 -7.09
CA VAL A 50 2.55 2.14 -6.99
C VAL A 50 3.94 2.50 -7.48
N ARG A 51 5.01 1.92 -6.87
CA ARG A 51 6.38 2.23 -7.24
C ARG A 51 7.33 1.08 -6.88
N VAL A 52 8.37 0.91 -7.70
CA VAL A 52 9.55 0.13 -7.36
C VAL A 52 10.73 1.08 -7.16
N LYS A 53 11.46 0.91 -6.07
CA LYS A 53 12.70 1.64 -5.80
C LYS A 53 13.82 0.67 -5.49
N VAL A 54 14.95 0.83 -6.18
CA VAL A 54 16.17 0.07 -5.91
C VAL A 54 17.20 1.02 -5.33
N SER A 55 17.69 0.74 -4.11
CA SER A 55 18.72 1.53 -3.45
C SER A 55 19.97 0.70 -3.23
N GLY A 56 21.16 1.33 -3.34
CA GLY A 56 22.45 0.67 -3.17
C GLY A 56 23.20 1.10 -1.91
N LEU A 57 22.59 1.92 -1.04
CA LEU A 57 23.17 2.33 0.24
C LEU A 57 22.94 1.18 1.24
N ASP A 58 23.96 0.79 1.98
CA ASP A 58 23.90 -0.29 2.98
C ASP A 58 23.46 -1.67 2.46
N GLY A 59 23.90 -2.04 1.27
CA GLY A 59 23.44 -3.21 0.54
C GLY A 59 22.40 -2.86 -0.53
N CYS A 60 21.90 -3.86 -1.25
CA CYS A 60 20.84 -3.65 -2.24
C CYS A 60 19.47 -3.85 -1.59
N THR A 61 18.63 -2.83 -1.61
CA THR A 61 17.24 -2.94 -1.18
C THR A 61 16.31 -2.70 -2.36
N VAL A 62 15.38 -3.61 -2.57
CA VAL A 62 14.28 -3.52 -3.52
C VAL A 62 13.00 -3.24 -2.74
N GLN A 63 12.53 -2.01 -2.81
CA GLN A 63 11.25 -1.64 -2.22
C GLN A 63 10.16 -1.65 -3.30
N ILE A 64 9.10 -2.41 -3.05
CA ILE A 64 7.90 -2.45 -3.88
C ILE A 64 6.75 -1.85 -3.08
N MET A 65 6.23 -0.72 -3.54
CA MET A 65 5.03 -0.10 -2.99
C MET A 65 3.82 -0.58 -3.76
N ALA A 66 2.84 -1.12 -3.05
CA ALA A 66 1.59 -1.61 -3.62
C ALA A 66 0.39 -1.16 -2.76
N GLU A 67 -0.79 -1.24 -3.34
CA GLU A 67 -2.05 -0.90 -2.67
C GLU A 67 -3.23 -1.57 -3.36
N ARG A 68 -4.38 -1.64 -2.70
CA ARG A 68 -5.65 -1.95 -3.35
C ARG A 68 -6.14 -0.77 -4.20
N PRO A 69 -7.10 -0.95 -5.12
CA PRO A 69 -7.65 0.16 -5.92
C PRO A 69 -8.23 1.30 -5.08
N ASP A 70 -8.68 1.03 -3.86
CA ASP A 70 -9.15 2.04 -2.91
C ASP A 70 -8.04 2.82 -2.19
N GLY A 71 -6.77 2.43 -2.42
CA GLY A 71 -5.58 3.07 -1.83
C GLY A 71 -5.19 2.50 -0.47
N THR A 72 -5.77 1.39 -0.04
CA THR A 72 -5.44 0.73 1.24
C THR A 72 -4.49 -0.45 1.06
N MET A 73 -3.77 -0.81 2.11
CA MET A 73 -3.00 -2.05 2.24
C MET A 73 -2.69 -2.30 3.71
N ALA A 74 -3.07 -3.45 4.23
CA ALA A 74 -2.81 -3.86 5.59
C ALA A 74 -1.42 -4.52 5.72
N ILE A 75 -0.92 -4.66 6.96
CA ILE A 75 0.40 -5.27 7.21
C ILE A 75 0.41 -6.74 6.80
N GLU A 76 -0.64 -7.48 7.08
CA GLU A 76 -0.81 -8.89 6.72
C GLU A 76 -0.83 -9.09 5.20
N GLU A 77 -1.32 -8.09 4.48
CA GLU A 77 -1.32 -8.07 3.01
C GLU A 77 0.08 -7.83 2.46
N CYS A 78 0.91 -6.99 3.12
CA CYS A 78 2.32 -6.84 2.76
C CYS A 78 3.07 -8.17 2.85
N GLU A 79 2.80 -8.98 3.88
CA GLU A 79 3.38 -10.31 4.04
C GLU A 79 2.93 -11.27 2.93
N THR A 80 1.64 -11.26 2.60
CA THR A 80 1.08 -12.08 1.52
C THR A 80 1.72 -11.74 0.18
N VAL A 81 1.83 -10.46 -0.15
CA VAL A 81 2.48 -9.98 -1.37
C VAL A 81 3.95 -10.34 -1.39
N SER A 82 4.67 -10.19 -0.26
CA SER A 82 6.08 -10.54 -0.16
C SER A 82 6.32 -12.02 -0.44
N ARG A 83 5.51 -12.92 0.13
CA ARG A 83 5.60 -14.36 -0.10
C ARG A 83 5.32 -14.76 -1.54
N ALA A 84 4.43 -14.04 -2.23
CA ALA A 84 4.10 -14.31 -3.62
C ALA A 84 5.15 -13.77 -4.61
N ILE A 85 5.72 -12.59 -4.34
CA ILE A 85 6.69 -11.95 -5.23
C ILE A 85 8.08 -12.56 -5.10
N SER A 86 8.53 -12.94 -3.89
CA SER A 86 9.90 -13.42 -3.64
C SER A 86 10.29 -14.57 -4.58
N PRO A 87 9.56 -15.69 -4.71
CA PRO A 87 9.95 -16.80 -5.57
C PRO A 87 9.96 -16.42 -7.07
N VAL A 88 9.11 -15.48 -7.48
CA VAL A 88 9.07 -15.05 -8.89
C VAL A 88 10.28 -14.19 -9.22
N LEU A 89 10.72 -13.34 -8.30
CA LEU A 89 11.97 -12.58 -8.43
C LEU A 89 13.20 -13.50 -8.42
N ASP A 90 13.19 -14.52 -7.55
CA ASP A 90 14.29 -15.50 -7.47
C ASP A 90 14.46 -16.30 -8.77
N ILE A 91 13.35 -16.65 -9.44
CA ILE A 91 13.37 -17.35 -10.73
C ILE A 91 13.81 -16.42 -11.87
N ALA A 92 13.32 -15.18 -11.87
CA ALA A 92 13.60 -14.21 -12.93
C ALA A 92 14.99 -13.59 -12.81
N ASP A 93 15.61 -13.65 -11.62
CA ASP A 93 16.96 -13.16 -11.28
C ASP A 93 17.29 -11.78 -11.92
N PRO A 94 16.47 -10.73 -11.69
CA PRO A 94 16.69 -9.44 -12.33
C PRO A 94 17.88 -8.67 -11.74
N ILE A 95 18.45 -9.12 -10.62
CA ILE A 95 19.53 -8.47 -9.86
C ILE A 95 20.64 -9.49 -9.59
N ASP A 96 21.80 -9.26 -10.10
CA ASP A 96 22.99 -10.11 -10.04
C ASP A 96 23.75 -10.10 -8.70
N ARG A 97 23.12 -9.62 -7.63
CA ARG A 97 23.68 -9.53 -6.25
C ARG A 97 22.58 -9.74 -5.21
N ALA A 98 22.98 -10.10 -4.00
CA ALA A 98 22.07 -10.22 -2.87
C ALA A 98 21.32 -8.90 -2.62
N TYR A 99 20.03 -8.97 -2.36
CA TYR A 99 19.18 -7.82 -2.05
C TYR A 99 18.19 -8.15 -0.92
N ARG A 100 17.69 -7.10 -0.29
CA ARG A 100 16.57 -7.16 0.65
C ARG A 100 15.29 -6.74 -0.07
N LEU A 101 14.27 -7.60 -0.04
CA LEU A 101 12.94 -7.25 -0.55
C LEU A 101 12.13 -6.59 0.57
N GLU A 102 11.57 -5.42 0.28
CA GLU A 102 10.67 -4.67 1.16
C GLU A 102 9.35 -4.42 0.44
N ILE A 103 8.25 -4.91 1.01
CA ILE A 103 6.89 -4.61 0.55
C ILE A 103 6.29 -3.57 1.50
N SER A 104 5.72 -2.51 0.94
CA SER A 104 5.11 -1.44 1.74
C SER A 104 3.89 -0.84 1.06
N SER A 105 2.98 -0.30 1.85
CA SER A 105 1.96 0.61 1.35
C SER A 105 2.56 2.00 1.09
N PRO A 106 2.00 2.81 0.17
CA PRO A 106 2.35 4.21 0.08
C PRO A 106 1.91 4.94 1.36
N GLY A 107 2.82 5.74 1.94
CA GLY A 107 2.53 6.56 3.12
C GLY A 107 1.59 7.72 2.82
N LEU A 108 1.46 8.66 3.77
CA LEU A 108 0.66 9.87 3.58
C LEU A 108 1.25 10.81 2.50
N ASP A 109 2.57 10.83 2.36
CA ASP A 109 3.32 11.54 1.32
C ASP A 109 3.48 10.69 0.05
N ARG A 110 2.43 9.93 -0.28
CA ARG A 110 2.40 8.92 -1.33
C ARG A 110 2.81 9.45 -2.71
N PRO A 111 3.45 8.61 -3.54
CA PRO A 111 3.60 8.88 -4.96
C PRO A 111 2.24 8.97 -5.66
N LEU A 112 2.13 9.90 -6.61
CA LEU A 112 0.99 10.03 -7.53
C LEU A 112 1.46 9.53 -8.89
N VAL A 113 1.02 8.34 -9.28
CA VAL A 113 1.53 7.68 -10.48
C VAL A 113 0.46 7.42 -11.53
N ARG A 114 -0.82 7.62 -11.19
CA ARG A 114 -1.98 7.42 -12.06
C ARG A 114 -2.84 8.65 -12.12
N ARG A 115 -3.67 8.73 -13.15
CA ARG A 115 -4.66 9.81 -13.27
C ARG A 115 -5.58 9.86 -12.05
N SER A 116 -6.10 8.71 -11.64
CA SER A 116 -6.97 8.60 -10.46
C SER A 116 -6.29 9.06 -9.16
N ASP A 117 -4.95 8.94 -9.05
CA ASP A 117 -4.22 9.43 -7.90
C ASP A 117 -4.27 10.96 -7.82
N PHE A 118 -4.07 11.66 -8.95
CA PHE A 118 -4.18 13.11 -8.99
C PHE A 118 -5.61 13.58 -8.74
N GLU A 119 -6.61 12.95 -9.37
CA GLU A 119 -8.02 13.32 -9.20
C GLU A 119 -8.47 13.23 -7.74
N ARG A 120 -8.05 12.18 -7.01
CA ARG A 120 -8.38 11.98 -5.59
C ARG A 120 -7.74 13.00 -4.65
N HIS A 121 -6.68 13.66 -5.10
CA HIS A 121 -5.88 14.54 -4.24
C HIS A 121 -5.92 16.00 -4.69
N ILE A 122 -6.92 16.39 -5.50
CA ILE A 122 -7.16 17.80 -5.83
C ILE A 122 -7.34 18.60 -4.52
N GLY A 123 -6.73 19.77 -4.45
CA GLY A 123 -6.70 20.62 -3.26
C GLY A 123 -5.54 20.34 -2.30
N GLN A 124 -4.76 19.28 -2.52
CA GLN A 124 -3.58 18.97 -1.69
C GLN A 124 -2.29 19.57 -2.30
N VAL A 125 -1.30 19.80 -1.45
CA VAL A 125 0.01 20.26 -1.89
C VAL A 125 0.79 19.09 -2.48
N VAL A 126 1.34 19.29 -3.68
CA VAL A 126 2.14 18.30 -4.40
C VAL A 126 3.55 18.81 -4.68
N LYS A 127 4.49 17.88 -4.80
CA LYS A 127 5.81 18.09 -5.41
C LYS A 127 5.89 17.27 -6.68
N ILE A 128 6.31 17.92 -7.78
CA ILE A 128 6.45 17.29 -9.09
C ILE A 128 7.86 17.57 -9.59
N GLU A 129 8.52 16.55 -10.16
CA GLU A 129 9.81 16.66 -10.81
C GLU A 129 9.68 16.27 -12.28
N LEU A 130 10.30 17.06 -13.16
CA LEU A 130 10.28 16.87 -14.61
C LEU A 130 11.65 16.39 -15.12
N ALA A 131 11.66 15.56 -16.16
CA ALA A 131 12.85 15.14 -16.89
C ALA A 131 13.50 16.33 -17.60
N VAL A 132 12.69 17.17 -18.25
CA VAL A 132 13.10 18.34 -18.98
C VAL A 132 12.66 19.59 -18.21
N PRO A 133 13.51 20.63 -18.10
CA PRO A 133 13.10 21.88 -17.46
C PRO A 133 11.94 22.51 -18.21
N PHE A 134 10.86 22.83 -17.50
CA PHE A 134 9.76 23.63 -18.01
C PHE A 134 9.84 25.02 -17.39
N GLN A 135 9.78 26.09 -18.18
CA GLN A 135 9.99 27.48 -17.72
C GLN A 135 11.26 27.65 -16.84
N GLY A 136 12.36 26.98 -17.21
CA GLY A 136 13.64 27.03 -16.50
C GLY A 136 13.72 26.23 -15.19
N ARG A 137 12.69 25.50 -14.80
CA ARG A 137 12.62 24.72 -13.56
C ARG A 137 12.32 23.26 -13.84
N ARG A 138 12.89 22.34 -13.01
CA ARG A 138 12.56 20.92 -13.02
C ARG A 138 11.69 20.51 -11.85
N ARG A 139 11.65 21.30 -10.77
CA ARG A 139 10.94 20.97 -9.53
C ARG A 139 9.88 22.02 -9.25
N TYR A 140 8.68 21.52 -9.03
CA TYR A 140 7.50 22.33 -8.76
C TYR A 140 6.89 21.90 -7.44
N ARG A 141 6.37 22.87 -6.69
CA ARG A 141 5.59 22.67 -5.49
C ARG A 141 4.41 23.63 -5.52
N GLY A 142 3.21 23.10 -5.31
CA GLY A 142 2.01 23.92 -5.29
C GLY A 142 0.78 23.11 -4.95
N ASN A 143 -0.35 23.78 -4.85
CA ASN A 143 -1.65 23.14 -4.69
C ASN A 143 -2.09 22.50 -6.01
N LEU A 144 -2.49 21.25 -5.95
CA LEU A 144 -3.08 20.54 -7.09
C LEU A 144 -4.48 21.11 -7.36
N VAL A 145 -4.64 21.77 -8.49
CA VAL A 145 -5.91 22.45 -8.86
C VAL A 145 -6.78 21.54 -9.72
N GLY A 146 -6.16 20.73 -10.56
CA GLY A 146 -6.88 19.86 -11.47
C GLY A 146 -5.95 19.05 -12.37
N ILE A 147 -6.56 18.34 -13.30
CA ILE A 147 -5.90 17.46 -14.25
C ILE A 147 -6.75 17.43 -15.53
N ASP A 148 -6.12 17.47 -16.68
CA ASP A 148 -6.74 17.22 -17.96
C ASP A 148 -6.13 15.96 -18.64
N ASN A 149 -6.33 15.80 -19.94
CA ASN A 149 -5.85 14.60 -20.64
C ASN A 149 -4.33 14.57 -20.86
N VAL A 150 -3.64 15.70 -20.74
CA VAL A 150 -2.22 15.86 -21.10
C VAL A 150 -1.37 16.45 -19.99
N ALA A 151 -1.98 17.12 -18.99
CA ALA A 151 -1.26 17.88 -17.98
C ALA A 151 -1.91 17.86 -16.61
N VAL A 152 -1.10 18.08 -15.59
CA VAL A 152 -1.50 18.40 -14.22
C VAL A 152 -1.45 19.91 -14.01
N HIS A 153 -2.48 20.46 -13.39
CA HIS A 153 -2.61 21.87 -13.09
C HIS A 153 -2.28 22.10 -11.61
N ILE A 154 -1.27 22.90 -11.35
CA ILE A 154 -0.87 23.29 -10.00
C ILE A 154 -0.90 24.80 -9.84
N ARG A 155 -1.28 25.25 -8.64
CA ARG A 155 -1.14 26.64 -8.21
C ARG A 155 0.05 26.77 -7.29
N MET A 156 1.08 27.48 -7.74
CA MET A 156 2.24 27.79 -6.91
C MET A 156 1.92 28.96 -6.00
N GLU A 157 2.27 28.85 -4.71
CA GLU A 157 2.03 29.92 -3.72
C GLU A 157 3.10 31.02 -3.77
N GLU A 158 4.31 30.67 -4.27
CA GLU A 158 5.45 31.58 -4.34
C GLU A 158 6.10 31.55 -5.72
N GLY A 159 6.06 32.68 -6.40
CA GLY A 159 6.82 32.98 -7.61
C GLY A 159 7.24 34.46 -7.59
N PRO A 160 8.18 34.86 -8.44
CA PRO A 160 8.60 36.29 -8.54
C PRO A 160 7.41 37.23 -8.84
N ASP A 161 6.35 36.71 -9.45
CA ASP A 161 5.15 37.42 -9.88
C ASP A 161 3.89 37.09 -9.05
N GLY A 162 4.04 36.48 -7.86
CA GLY A 162 2.92 36.05 -7.02
C GLY A 162 2.43 34.61 -7.32
N ALA A 163 1.20 34.30 -6.93
CA ALA A 163 0.60 32.99 -7.20
C ALA A 163 0.40 32.78 -8.71
N ALA A 164 0.96 31.70 -9.25
CA ALA A 164 0.87 31.39 -10.67
C ALA A 164 0.30 29.98 -10.87
N ASP A 165 -0.65 29.85 -11.79
CA ASP A 165 -1.16 28.57 -12.25
C ASP A 165 -0.22 28.01 -13.35
N VAL A 166 0.27 26.79 -13.16
CA VAL A 166 1.18 26.12 -14.08
C VAL A 166 0.59 24.79 -14.51
N GLN A 167 0.68 24.51 -15.82
CA GLN A 167 0.27 23.24 -16.42
C GLN A 167 1.53 22.43 -16.71
N LEU A 168 1.67 21.26 -16.09
CA LEU A 168 2.83 20.40 -16.22
C LEU A 168 2.46 19.15 -17.04
N PRO A 169 3.09 18.91 -18.20
CA PRO A 169 2.80 17.76 -19.05
C PRO A 169 3.12 16.45 -18.33
N PHE A 170 2.27 15.41 -18.49
CA PHE A 170 2.53 14.09 -17.92
C PHE A 170 3.78 13.43 -18.48
N ASP A 171 4.02 13.56 -19.78
CA ASP A 171 5.13 12.91 -20.49
C ASP A 171 6.50 13.37 -19.98
N ASP A 172 6.58 14.55 -19.38
CA ASP A 172 7.81 15.07 -18.81
C ASP A 172 7.99 14.75 -17.33
N MET A 173 7.00 14.11 -16.66
CA MET A 173 7.06 13.83 -15.23
C MET A 173 7.93 12.61 -14.92
N THR A 174 8.88 12.78 -14.01
CA THR A 174 9.70 11.69 -13.47
C THR A 174 9.33 11.31 -12.03
N ASP A 175 8.78 12.25 -11.26
CA ASP A 175 8.29 12.01 -9.91
C ASP A 175 7.13 12.96 -9.60
N ALA A 176 6.13 12.47 -8.92
CA ALA A 176 5.07 13.27 -8.33
C ALA A 176 4.65 12.65 -6.99
N ARG A 177 4.47 13.50 -5.97
CA ARG A 177 4.08 13.02 -4.64
C ARG A 177 3.35 14.09 -3.84
N LEU A 178 2.54 13.65 -2.90
CA LEU A 178 1.94 14.53 -1.91
C LEU A 178 3.02 15.11 -0.99
N VAL A 179 2.77 16.32 -0.51
CA VAL A 179 3.56 16.93 0.57
C VAL A 179 2.82 16.70 1.88
N LEU A 180 3.53 16.19 2.87
CA LEU A 180 2.98 16.03 4.21
C LEU A 180 2.71 17.41 4.81
N THR A 181 1.44 17.76 4.95
CA THR A 181 0.95 18.98 5.60
C THR A 181 0.15 18.62 6.83
N ASP A 182 -0.01 19.56 7.76
CA ASP A 182 -0.83 19.35 8.97
C ASP A 182 -2.28 19.00 8.61
N ASP A 183 -2.82 19.60 7.54
CA ASP A 183 -4.15 19.30 7.03
C ASP A 183 -4.28 17.86 6.52
N LEU A 184 -3.26 17.37 5.79
CA LEU A 184 -3.21 16.00 5.30
C LEU A 184 -3.14 15.01 6.47
N ILE A 185 -2.32 15.29 7.48
CA ILE A 185 -2.21 14.49 8.70
C ILE A 185 -3.56 14.47 9.43
N ALA A 186 -4.16 15.64 9.65
CA ALA A 186 -5.45 15.75 10.33
C ALA A 186 -6.57 15.02 9.58
N ALA A 187 -6.58 15.08 8.25
CA ALA A 187 -7.53 14.34 7.42
C ALA A 187 -7.33 12.82 7.51
N ALA A 188 -6.09 12.34 7.54
CA ALA A 188 -5.76 10.92 7.72
C ALA A 188 -6.16 10.40 9.09
N LEU A 189 -5.91 11.16 10.16
CA LEU A 189 -6.31 10.81 11.52
C LEU A 189 -7.83 10.74 11.68
N ARG A 190 -8.58 11.62 11.01
CA ARG A 190 -10.06 11.56 10.99
C ARG A 190 -10.56 10.30 10.31
N ARG A 191 -9.98 9.89 9.16
CA ARG A 191 -10.32 8.64 8.47
C ARG A 191 -9.99 7.39 9.27
N GLY A 192 -8.86 7.39 9.99
CA GLY A 192 -8.45 6.27 10.85
C GLY A 192 -9.30 6.10 12.12
N LYS A 193 -10.09 7.12 12.53
CA LYS A 193 -11.00 7.06 13.68
C LYS A 193 -12.39 6.52 13.36
N HIS A 194 -12.77 6.34 12.09
CA HIS A 194 -13.99 5.61 11.75
C HIS A 194 -13.73 4.11 11.97
N PRO A 195 -14.50 3.42 12.84
CA PRO A 195 -14.40 1.97 12.95
C PRO A 195 -14.70 1.38 11.59
N ARG A 196 -13.81 0.50 11.10
CA ARG A 196 -14.15 -0.37 9.97
C ARG A 196 -15.36 -1.18 10.42
N ASP A 197 -16.50 -1.05 9.73
CA ASP A 197 -17.65 -1.94 9.91
C ASP A 197 -17.15 -3.37 9.70
N GLY A 198 -16.97 -4.11 10.77
CA GLY A 198 -16.47 -5.49 10.76
C GLY A 198 -15.62 -5.88 11.97
N ASP A 199 -15.08 -4.94 12.73
CA ASP A 199 -14.30 -5.26 13.92
C ASP A 199 -15.23 -5.42 15.15
N SER A 200 -16.04 -6.49 15.12
CA SER A 200 -16.68 -7.04 16.31
C SER A 200 -15.57 -7.60 17.19
N LYS A 201 -15.02 -6.78 18.10
CA LYS A 201 -14.17 -7.29 19.19
C LYS A 201 -14.90 -8.47 19.82
N PRO A 202 -14.27 -9.67 19.95
CA PRO A 202 -14.87 -10.72 20.73
C PRO A 202 -15.14 -10.16 22.13
N ARG A 203 -16.40 -10.15 22.53
CA ARG A 203 -16.79 -9.84 23.91
C ARG A 203 -16.18 -10.93 24.77
N TYR A 204 -15.06 -10.64 25.40
CA TYR A 204 -14.51 -11.46 26.45
C TYR A 204 -15.50 -11.40 27.62
N ASP A 205 -16.30 -12.46 27.71
CA ASP A 205 -17.24 -12.63 28.82
C ASP A 205 -16.44 -12.90 30.09
N HIS A 206 -16.57 -12.00 31.06
CA HIS A 206 -15.94 -12.10 32.38
C HIS A 206 -16.37 -13.35 33.15
N ALA A 207 -17.47 -14.03 32.76
CA ALA A 207 -17.96 -15.27 33.35
C ALA A 207 -17.03 -16.47 33.11
N SER A 208 -16.32 -16.50 31.97
CA SER A 208 -15.40 -17.60 31.63
C SER A 208 -14.14 -17.62 32.51
N ARG A 209 -13.71 -16.47 33.04
CA ARG A 209 -12.55 -16.37 33.94
C ARG A 209 -12.81 -16.90 35.34
N GLN A 210 -14.05 -16.85 35.80
CA GLN A 210 -14.42 -17.33 37.12
C GLN A 210 -14.58 -18.86 37.14
N ARG A 211 -15.02 -19.49 36.04
CA ARG A 211 -15.10 -20.93 35.92
C ARG A 211 -13.73 -21.61 35.96
N MET A 212 -12.74 -21.11 35.23
CA MET A 212 -11.37 -21.68 35.25
C MET A 212 -10.64 -21.51 36.60
N LYS A 213 -11.03 -20.50 37.39
CA LYS A 213 -10.40 -20.28 38.72
C LYS A 213 -10.99 -21.24 39.77
N ASN A 214 -12.24 -21.63 39.63
CA ASN A 214 -12.90 -22.57 40.55
C ASN A 214 -12.51 -24.05 40.25
N GLU A 215 -12.25 -24.44 39.03
CA GLU A 215 -11.77 -25.79 38.68
C GLU A 215 -10.33 -26.08 39.15
N ARG A 216 -9.49 -25.04 39.30
CA ARG A 216 -8.13 -25.18 39.87
C ARG A 216 -8.11 -25.26 41.40
N ALA A 217 -9.19 -24.88 42.07
CA ALA A 217 -9.27 -24.88 43.52
C ALA A 217 -9.83 -26.19 44.12
N SER A 218 -10.41 -27.11 43.28
CA SER A 218 -11.02 -28.34 43.71
C SER A 218 -10.25 -29.64 43.32
N GLY A 219 -8.98 -29.51 42.89
CA GLY A 219 -8.15 -30.65 42.54
C GLY A 219 -7.51 -31.32 43.76
N THR A 220 -8.11 -32.36 44.27
CA THR A 220 -7.52 -33.30 45.22
C THR A 220 -6.32 -33.99 44.61
N PRO A 221 -5.17 -34.11 45.28
CA PRO A 221 -4.02 -34.80 44.75
C PRO A 221 -4.23 -36.33 44.76
N PRO A 222 -3.80 -37.10 43.76
CA PRO A 222 -3.88 -38.54 43.75
C PRO A 222 -2.92 -39.15 44.78
N ALA A 223 -3.40 -40.15 45.50
CA ALA A 223 -2.69 -40.93 46.52
C ALA A 223 -1.47 -41.65 45.93
N ALA A 224 -0.35 -41.57 46.59
CA ALA A 224 0.85 -42.32 46.30
C ALA A 224 0.67 -43.80 46.54
N SER A 225 0.83 -44.64 45.50
CA SER A 225 0.97 -46.10 45.63
C SER A 225 2.43 -46.43 45.97
N GLN A 226 2.62 -47.14 47.07
CA GLN A 226 3.88 -47.73 47.53
C GLN A 226 4.30 -48.90 46.61
N PRO A 227 5.61 -49.13 46.39
CA PRO A 227 6.08 -50.37 45.78
C PRO A 227 6.22 -51.44 46.86
N GLU A 228 5.60 -52.59 46.67
CA GLU A 228 5.91 -53.81 47.37
C GLU A 228 7.15 -54.43 46.71
N GLY A 229 8.05 -54.92 47.61
CA GLY A 229 9.28 -55.60 47.25
C GLY A 229 9.11 -57.06 46.89
N GLU A 230 10.03 -57.56 46.09
CA GLU A 230 10.88 -58.75 46.24
C GLU A 230 11.97 -58.73 45.18
#